data_0f507663e5dda3f59a78029166c01e8f
#
_entry.id   0f507663e5dda3f59a78029166c01e8f
#
_cell.length_a   1.000
_cell.length_b   1.000
_cell.length_c   1.000
_cell.angle_alpha   90.00
_cell.angle_beta   90.00
_cell.angle_gamma   90.00
#
_symmetry.space_group_name_H-M   'P 1'
#
loop_
_entity.id
_entity.type
_entity.pdbx_description
1 polymer ?
#
loop_
_entity_poly.entity_id
_entity_poly.type
_entity_poly.pdbx_seq_one_letter_code
_entity_poly.pdbx_strand_id
1 'polypeptide(L)'
;MLAQILSSGIAVGMIYAVIAFGFQLTFATSGTLNFGQGEALMLGALVGLTCVDTFGMNYWAMIPVVCIFGMIQGSFVELIGVRPAIKIKSEFGWIMSTIALGIIFKNVAENIWGRDALPFPPPLDMEPMNFLGANILPMEILVVVGALVMMLLVEFFNRKTIYGKAVVATANDRDAAGLMGINTSMVITFSYALSSLTAAFAGVLIAPLTLTGATMGGALGLKAFAVAIIGGLSSGLGIIVGGLILGIVETATGFYISTGYKDVPGLILLLLVLAYKPSGLFGKSAIKKV
;
A
#
# COMPACT_ATOMS: atom_id res chain seq x y z
N MET A 1 18.41 18.40 -13.40
CA MET A 1 18.53 16.94 -13.16
C MET A 1 18.22 16.54 -11.72
N LEU A 2 18.95 17.03 -10.69
CA LEU A 2 18.66 16.65 -9.29
C LEU A 2 17.22 16.96 -8.87
N ALA A 3 16.69 18.14 -9.21
CA ALA A 3 15.31 18.50 -8.90
C ALA A 3 14.28 17.54 -9.55
N GLN A 4 14.56 17.07 -10.77
CA GLN A 4 13.69 16.09 -11.46
C GLN A 4 13.72 14.72 -10.75
N ILE A 5 14.90 14.24 -10.35
CA ILE A 5 15.03 12.99 -9.61
C ILE A 5 14.30 13.07 -8.28
N LEU A 6 14.40 14.21 -7.59
CA LEU A 6 13.70 14.41 -6.33
C LEU A 6 12.18 14.45 -6.49
N SER A 7 11.63 15.19 -7.47
CA SER A 7 10.19 15.29 -7.67
C SER A 7 9.57 13.94 -8.02
N SER A 8 10.09 13.26 -9.04
CA SER A 8 9.58 11.95 -9.46
C SER A 8 9.84 10.87 -8.39
N GLY A 9 11.01 10.92 -7.72
CA GLY A 9 11.36 10.01 -6.64
C GLY A 9 10.45 10.17 -5.41
N ILE A 10 10.07 11.39 -5.06
CA ILE A 10 9.09 11.67 -3.99
C ILE A 10 7.72 11.12 -4.38
N ALA A 11 7.24 11.35 -5.61
CA ALA A 11 5.95 10.86 -6.05
C ALA A 11 5.87 9.32 -6.00
N VAL A 12 6.85 8.63 -6.58
CA VAL A 12 6.94 7.16 -6.55
C VAL A 12 7.07 6.64 -5.12
N GLY A 13 7.93 7.27 -4.32
CA GLY A 13 8.13 6.91 -2.91
C GLY A 13 6.88 7.05 -2.06
N MET A 14 6.05 8.05 -2.30
CA MET A 14 4.78 8.25 -1.61
C MET A 14 3.74 7.17 -1.97
N ILE A 15 3.71 6.68 -3.21
CA ILE A 15 2.89 5.52 -3.58
C ILE A 15 3.30 4.30 -2.77
N TYR A 16 4.60 4.00 -2.72
CA TYR A 16 5.09 2.87 -1.91
C TYR A 16 4.74 3.05 -0.43
N ALA A 17 4.83 4.27 0.09
CA ALA A 17 4.48 4.57 1.48
C ALA A 17 3.00 4.32 1.78
N VAL A 18 2.06 4.70 0.91
CA VAL A 18 0.62 4.44 1.12
C VAL A 18 0.31 2.95 1.12
N ILE A 19 0.90 2.18 0.21
CA ILE A 19 0.72 0.72 0.17
C ILE A 19 1.34 0.09 1.42
N ALA A 20 2.55 0.53 1.79
CA ALA A 20 3.27 0.08 2.99
C ALA A 20 2.53 0.40 4.29
N PHE A 21 1.83 1.52 4.33
CA PHE A 21 0.95 1.90 5.44
C PHE A 21 -0.20 0.89 5.63
N GLY A 22 -0.71 0.32 4.53
CA GLY A 22 -1.67 -0.79 4.59
C GLY A 22 -1.09 -2.03 5.30
N PHE A 23 0.16 -2.41 5.05
CA PHE A 23 0.82 -3.49 5.78
C PHE A 23 0.92 -3.20 7.28
N GLN A 24 1.21 -1.96 7.66
CA GLN A 24 1.23 -1.54 9.07
C GLN A 24 -0.13 -1.73 9.75
N LEU A 25 -1.24 -1.37 9.08
CA LEU A 25 -2.59 -1.50 9.64
C LEU A 25 -2.95 -2.95 9.96
N THR A 26 -2.63 -3.88 9.06
CA THR A 26 -2.89 -5.31 9.29
C THR A 26 -1.96 -5.89 10.33
N PHE A 27 -0.66 -5.58 10.27
CA PHE A 27 0.32 -6.10 11.21
C PHE A 27 0.06 -5.64 12.65
N ALA A 28 -0.28 -4.37 12.85
CA ALA A 28 -0.52 -3.82 14.17
C ALA A 28 -1.65 -4.54 14.93
N THR A 29 -2.73 -4.94 14.24
CA THR A 29 -3.92 -5.51 14.89
C THR A 29 -3.92 -7.04 14.95
N SER A 30 -3.30 -7.71 13.99
CA SER A 30 -3.36 -9.16 13.86
C SER A 30 -2.01 -9.86 14.02
N GLY A 31 -0.90 -9.13 13.92
CA GLY A 31 0.45 -9.70 13.80
C GLY A 31 0.68 -10.39 12.45
N THR A 32 -0.23 -10.22 11.49
CA THR A 32 -0.15 -10.83 10.15
C THR A 32 -0.06 -9.76 9.07
N LEU A 33 0.48 -10.12 7.92
CA LEU A 33 0.60 -9.25 6.75
C LEU A 33 -0.28 -9.78 5.61
N ASN A 34 -0.83 -8.88 4.80
CA ASN A 34 -1.54 -9.25 3.59
C ASN A 34 -0.59 -9.27 2.40
N PHE A 35 -0.07 -10.44 2.02
CA PHE A 35 0.79 -10.55 0.83
C PHE A 35 0.05 -10.31 -0.49
N GLY A 36 -1.29 -10.29 -0.47
CA GLY A 36 -2.14 -9.83 -1.60
C GLY A 36 -2.36 -8.31 -1.63
N GLN A 37 -1.55 -7.51 -0.93
CA GLN A 37 -1.70 -6.06 -0.89
C GLN A 37 -1.47 -5.39 -2.25
N GLY A 38 -0.51 -5.93 -3.03
CA GLY A 38 -0.27 -5.46 -4.39
C GLY A 38 -1.45 -5.72 -5.32
N GLU A 39 -2.13 -6.85 -5.16
CA GLU A 39 -3.32 -7.18 -5.93
C GLU A 39 -4.52 -6.29 -5.57
N ALA A 40 -4.60 -5.81 -4.32
CA ALA A 40 -5.60 -4.80 -3.95
C ALA A 40 -5.36 -3.47 -4.69
N LEU A 41 -4.09 -3.06 -4.85
CA LEU A 41 -3.70 -1.92 -5.68
C LEU A 41 -4.08 -2.14 -7.14
N MET A 42 -3.70 -3.27 -7.72
CA MET A 42 -4.01 -3.65 -9.10
C MET A 42 -5.51 -3.62 -9.36
N LEU A 43 -6.29 -4.27 -8.51
CA LEU A 43 -7.75 -4.30 -8.64
C LEU A 43 -8.34 -2.90 -8.48
N GLY A 44 -7.81 -2.07 -7.58
CA GLY A 44 -8.22 -0.67 -7.45
C GLY A 44 -8.02 0.12 -8.74
N ALA A 45 -6.86 -0.03 -9.39
CA ALA A 45 -6.57 0.61 -10.67
C ALA A 45 -7.49 0.11 -11.80
N LEU A 46 -7.69 -1.21 -11.92
CA LEU A 46 -8.53 -1.82 -12.96
C LEU A 46 -10.03 -1.49 -12.79
N VAL A 47 -10.54 -1.54 -11.56
CA VAL A 47 -11.92 -1.11 -11.26
C VAL A 47 -12.08 0.38 -11.52
N GLY A 48 -11.09 1.20 -11.15
CA GLY A 48 -11.07 2.62 -11.46
C GLY A 48 -11.09 2.88 -12.96
N LEU A 49 -10.29 2.15 -13.74
CA LEU A 49 -10.31 2.24 -15.20
C LEU A 49 -11.70 1.88 -15.76
N THR A 50 -12.32 0.82 -15.28
CA THR A 50 -13.68 0.43 -15.69
C THR A 50 -14.70 1.51 -15.37
N CYS A 51 -14.61 2.15 -14.19
CA CYS A 51 -15.51 3.25 -13.82
C CYS A 51 -15.39 4.43 -14.78
N VAL A 52 -14.17 4.79 -15.19
CA VAL A 52 -13.96 5.93 -16.09
C VAL A 52 -14.26 5.57 -17.53
N ASP A 53 -13.71 4.48 -18.04
CA ASP A 53 -13.77 4.10 -19.45
C ASP A 53 -15.14 3.51 -19.85
N THR A 54 -15.68 2.59 -19.04
CA THR A 54 -16.94 1.90 -19.37
C THR A 54 -18.18 2.65 -18.87
N PHE A 55 -18.13 3.19 -17.64
CA PHE A 55 -19.27 3.90 -17.07
C PHE A 55 -19.23 5.42 -17.26
N GLY A 56 -18.17 5.96 -17.88
CA GLY A 56 -18.04 7.39 -18.13
C GLY A 56 -17.97 8.26 -16.86
N MET A 57 -17.57 7.67 -15.73
CA MET A 57 -17.53 8.39 -14.45
C MET A 57 -16.38 9.38 -14.43
N ASN A 58 -16.62 10.53 -13.77
CA ASN A 58 -15.54 11.47 -13.49
C ASN A 58 -14.51 10.81 -12.53
N TYR A 59 -13.22 11.10 -12.74
CA TYR A 59 -12.13 10.60 -11.91
C TYR A 59 -12.37 10.75 -10.41
N TRP A 60 -12.84 11.92 -9.98
CA TRP A 60 -13.12 12.19 -8.57
C TRP A 60 -14.32 11.38 -8.03
N ALA A 61 -15.31 11.13 -8.86
CA ALA A 61 -16.50 10.36 -8.48
C ALA A 61 -16.21 8.85 -8.37
N MET A 62 -15.22 8.33 -9.10
CA MET A 62 -14.84 6.92 -9.01
C MET A 62 -14.04 6.59 -7.73
N ILE A 63 -13.31 7.56 -7.13
CA ILE A 63 -12.48 7.32 -5.94
C ILE A 63 -13.26 6.65 -4.80
N PRO A 64 -14.44 7.15 -4.37
CA PRO A 64 -15.24 6.48 -3.35
C PRO A 64 -15.63 5.05 -3.73
N VAL A 65 -15.94 4.79 -5.00
CA VAL A 65 -16.33 3.46 -5.49
C VAL A 65 -15.15 2.49 -5.34
N VAL A 66 -13.96 2.91 -5.78
CA VAL A 66 -12.72 2.11 -5.65
C VAL A 66 -12.35 1.89 -4.18
N CYS A 67 -12.52 2.91 -3.33
CA CYS A 67 -12.28 2.76 -1.91
C CYS A 67 -13.21 1.74 -1.25
N ILE A 68 -14.52 1.77 -1.57
CA ILE A 68 -15.50 0.80 -1.08
C ILE A 68 -15.16 -0.60 -1.59
N PHE A 69 -14.82 -0.72 -2.88
CA PHE A 69 -14.39 -1.99 -3.46
C PHE A 69 -13.15 -2.54 -2.73
N GLY A 70 -12.15 -1.71 -2.48
CA GLY A 70 -10.95 -2.08 -1.70
C GLY A 70 -11.30 -2.57 -0.30
N MET A 71 -12.24 -1.91 0.40
CA MET A 71 -12.71 -2.37 1.72
C MET A 71 -13.36 -3.74 1.66
N ILE A 72 -14.21 -3.99 0.67
CA ILE A 72 -14.87 -5.30 0.47
C ILE A 72 -13.82 -6.37 0.19
N GLN A 73 -12.87 -6.09 -0.71
CA GLN A 73 -11.80 -7.01 -1.07
C GLN A 73 -10.91 -7.35 0.14
N GLY A 74 -10.51 -6.36 0.94
CA GLY A 74 -9.71 -6.59 2.15
C GLY A 74 -10.46 -7.40 3.21
N SER A 75 -11.75 -7.12 3.40
CA SER A 75 -12.61 -7.90 4.29
C SER A 75 -12.73 -9.36 3.82
N PHE A 76 -12.86 -9.57 2.52
CA PHE A 76 -12.92 -10.90 1.91
C PHE A 76 -11.61 -11.68 2.16
N VAL A 77 -10.45 -11.05 1.96
CA VAL A 77 -9.14 -11.67 2.23
C VAL A 77 -9.01 -12.09 3.69
N GLU A 78 -9.43 -11.25 4.62
CA GLU A 78 -9.39 -11.58 6.05
C GLU A 78 -10.33 -12.74 6.37
N LEU A 79 -11.59 -12.67 5.93
CA LEU A 79 -12.63 -13.66 6.26
C LEU A 79 -12.28 -15.07 5.76
N ILE A 80 -11.77 -15.17 4.54
CA ILE A 80 -11.54 -16.46 3.87
C ILE A 80 -10.10 -16.93 4.04
N GLY A 81 -9.13 -16.02 3.96
CA GLY A 81 -7.71 -16.40 4.01
C GLY A 81 -7.13 -16.39 5.42
N VAL A 82 -7.25 -15.24 6.10
CA VAL A 82 -6.48 -14.98 7.32
C VAL A 82 -7.17 -15.50 8.56
N ARG A 83 -8.47 -15.28 8.70
CA ARG A 83 -9.23 -15.70 9.88
C ARG A 83 -9.18 -17.20 10.15
N PRO A 84 -9.36 -18.10 9.15
CA PRO A 84 -9.21 -19.54 9.38
C PRO A 84 -7.80 -19.90 9.85
N ALA A 85 -6.77 -19.31 9.23
CA ALA A 85 -5.38 -19.57 9.56
C ALA A 85 -5.02 -19.15 11.00
N ILE A 86 -5.53 -17.99 11.45
CA ILE A 86 -5.35 -17.52 12.83
C ILE A 86 -6.07 -18.45 13.81
N LYS A 87 -7.29 -18.91 13.50
CA LYS A 87 -8.07 -19.80 14.38
C LYS A 87 -7.39 -21.14 14.64
N ILE A 88 -6.77 -21.73 13.62
CA ILE A 88 -6.01 -23.00 13.76
C ILE A 88 -4.58 -22.78 14.29
N LYS A 89 -4.21 -21.52 14.62
CA LYS A 89 -2.87 -21.13 15.10
C LYS A 89 -1.74 -21.59 14.18
N SER A 90 -1.98 -21.56 12.86
CA SER A 90 -0.96 -21.89 11.86
C SER A 90 0.04 -20.75 11.72
N GLU A 91 1.33 -21.02 11.94
CA GLU A 91 2.39 -20.01 11.86
C GLU A 91 2.53 -19.40 10.45
N PHE A 92 2.39 -20.23 9.42
CA PHE A 92 2.57 -19.84 8.01
C PHE A 92 1.27 -19.83 7.19
N GLY A 93 0.16 -20.30 7.76
CA GLY A 93 -1.11 -20.45 7.04
C GLY A 93 -1.63 -19.15 6.45
N TRP A 94 -1.52 -18.05 7.18
CA TRP A 94 -1.95 -16.73 6.71
C TRP A 94 -1.07 -16.19 5.55
N ILE A 95 0.23 -16.55 5.51
CA ILE A 95 1.14 -16.20 4.41
C ILE A 95 0.67 -16.91 3.14
N MET A 96 0.55 -18.24 3.22
CA MET A 96 0.17 -19.07 2.07
C MET A 96 -1.21 -18.70 1.53
N SER A 97 -2.19 -18.48 2.43
CA SER A 97 -3.55 -18.12 2.02
C SER A 97 -3.64 -16.75 1.36
N THR A 98 -2.91 -15.73 1.85
CA THR A 98 -2.93 -14.40 1.23
C THR A 98 -2.20 -14.38 -0.11
N ILE A 99 -1.10 -15.15 -0.27
CA ILE A 99 -0.42 -15.34 -1.56
C ILE A 99 -1.36 -16.07 -2.54
N ALA A 100 -2.01 -17.15 -2.11
CA ALA A 100 -2.93 -17.90 -2.96
C ALA A 100 -4.11 -17.04 -3.44
N LEU A 101 -4.71 -16.26 -2.53
CA LEU A 101 -5.76 -15.29 -2.90
C LEU A 101 -5.25 -14.22 -3.87
N GLY A 102 -4.01 -13.74 -3.68
CA GLY A 102 -3.37 -12.83 -4.62
C GLY A 102 -3.26 -13.41 -6.03
N ILE A 103 -2.79 -14.66 -6.14
CA ILE A 103 -2.71 -15.36 -7.43
C ILE A 103 -4.10 -15.51 -8.05
N ILE A 104 -5.13 -15.84 -7.26
CA ILE A 104 -6.51 -15.94 -7.74
C ILE A 104 -6.98 -14.58 -8.29
N PHE A 105 -6.80 -13.50 -7.53
CA PHE A 105 -7.20 -12.15 -7.96
C PHE A 105 -6.49 -11.72 -9.24
N LYS A 106 -5.18 -11.98 -9.35
CA LYS A 106 -4.43 -11.72 -10.57
C LYS A 106 -5.00 -12.48 -11.77
N ASN A 107 -5.23 -13.78 -11.65
CA ASN A 107 -5.77 -14.59 -12.73
C ASN A 107 -7.20 -14.19 -13.11
N VAL A 108 -8.03 -13.83 -12.15
CA VAL A 108 -9.37 -13.29 -12.40
C VAL A 108 -9.26 -11.96 -13.15
N ALA A 109 -8.36 -11.08 -12.75
CA ALA A 109 -8.12 -9.82 -13.44
C ALA A 109 -7.64 -10.04 -14.89
N GLU A 110 -6.70 -10.97 -15.14
CA GLU A 110 -6.25 -11.32 -16.49
C GLU A 110 -7.38 -11.84 -17.38
N ASN A 111 -8.35 -12.56 -16.81
CA ASN A 111 -9.51 -13.07 -17.57
C ASN A 111 -10.56 -11.99 -17.87
N ILE A 112 -10.72 -10.98 -17.01
CA ILE A 112 -11.73 -9.92 -17.16
C ILE A 112 -11.19 -8.79 -18.04
N TRP A 113 -9.99 -8.28 -17.75
CA TRP A 113 -9.39 -7.10 -18.41
C TRP A 113 -8.33 -7.45 -19.46
N GLY A 114 -7.95 -8.72 -19.56
CA GLY A 114 -6.88 -9.16 -20.44
C GLY A 114 -5.50 -9.08 -19.77
N ARG A 115 -4.47 -9.44 -20.57
CA ARG A 115 -3.06 -9.44 -20.12
C ARG A 115 -2.31 -8.19 -20.52
N ASP A 116 -2.87 -7.43 -21.43
CA ASP A 116 -2.24 -6.24 -21.96
C ASP A 116 -2.34 -5.08 -20.95
N ALA A 117 -1.33 -4.25 -20.98
CA ALA A 117 -1.31 -3.04 -20.16
C ALA A 117 -2.17 -1.95 -20.84
N LEU A 118 -3.14 -1.43 -20.09
CA LEU A 118 -4.13 -0.46 -20.54
C LEU A 118 -3.74 0.96 -20.10
N PRO A 119 -3.88 1.97 -20.96
CA PRO A 119 -3.69 3.36 -20.57
C PRO A 119 -4.85 3.83 -19.68
N PHE A 120 -4.52 4.57 -18.63
CA PHE A 120 -5.53 5.19 -17.76
C PHE A 120 -5.67 6.67 -18.11
N PRO A 121 -6.90 7.18 -18.37
CA PRO A 121 -7.09 8.57 -18.70
C PRO A 121 -6.74 9.49 -17.52
N PRO A 122 -5.82 10.45 -17.70
CA PRO A 122 -5.39 11.32 -16.60
C PRO A 122 -6.50 12.32 -16.25
N PRO A 123 -6.68 12.65 -14.95
CA PRO A 123 -7.67 13.62 -14.49
C PRO A 123 -7.22 15.08 -14.70
N LEU A 124 -5.93 15.30 -14.91
CA LEU A 124 -5.28 16.61 -15.08
C LEU A 124 -4.49 16.62 -16.38
N ASP A 125 -4.26 17.81 -16.91
CA ASP A 125 -3.39 17.99 -18.06
C ASP A 125 -1.98 17.47 -17.74
N MET A 126 -1.41 16.72 -18.70
CA MET A 126 -0.08 16.12 -18.55
C MET A 126 1.03 17.06 -19.02
N GLU A 127 0.74 18.37 -19.20
CA GLU A 127 1.77 19.34 -19.53
C GLU A 127 2.69 19.58 -18.33
N PRO A 128 4.01 19.40 -18.51
CA PRO A 128 4.97 19.60 -17.42
C PRO A 128 5.03 21.06 -16.99
N MET A 129 4.89 21.31 -15.69
CA MET A 129 5.12 22.61 -15.09
C MET A 129 6.58 22.78 -14.71
N ASN A 130 7.21 23.88 -15.15
CA ASN A 130 8.60 24.18 -14.82
C ASN A 130 8.68 24.80 -13.42
N PHE A 131 9.14 24.07 -12.44
CA PHE A 131 9.32 24.54 -11.07
C PHE A 131 10.76 24.29 -10.61
N LEU A 132 11.50 25.35 -10.28
CA LEU A 132 12.91 25.30 -9.84
C LEU A 132 13.84 24.50 -10.77
N GLY A 133 13.58 24.53 -12.09
CA GLY A 133 14.37 23.81 -13.09
C GLY A 133 14.06 22.31 -13.20
N ALA A 134 12.98 21.84 -12.59
CA ALA A 134 12.39 20.53 -12.81
C ALA A 134 11.08 20.64 -13.60
N ASN A 135 10.87 19.70 -14.51
CA ASN A 135 9.60 19.55 -15.23
C ASN A 135 8.71 18.61 -14.42
N ILE A 136 7.89 19.18 -13.54
CA ILE A 136 7.01 18.39 -12.65
C ILE A 136 5.67 18.18 -13.35
N LEU A 137 5.21 16.93 -13.41
CA LEU A 137 3.87 16.63 -13.89
C LEU A 137 2.83 16.99 -12.81
N PRO A 138 1.71 17.64 -13.15
CA PRO A 138 0.62 17.90 -12.20
C PRO A 138 0.14 16.64 -11.50
N MET A 139 0.22 15.51 -12.18
CA MET A 139 -0.13 14.21 -11.63
C MET A 139 0.83 13.74 -10.52
N GLU A 140 2.13 14.06 -10.58
CA GLU A 140 3.08 13.76 -9.50
C GLU A 140 2.71 14.51 -8.22
N ILE A 141 2.28 15.76 -8.33
CA ILE A 141 1.80 16.55 -7.20
C ILE A 141 0.53 15.95 -6.62
N LEU A 142 -0.42 15.56 -7.48
CA LEU A 142 -1.66 14.90 -7.06
C LEU A 142 -1.38 13.60 -6.29
N VAL A 143 -0.41 12.82 -6.75
CA VAL A 143 0.03 11.60 -6.07
C VAL A 143 0.55 11.90 -4.66
N VAL A 144 1.45 12.87 -4.52
CA VAL A 144 2.04 13.22 -3.22
C VAL A 144 0.97 13.74 -2.25
N VAL A 145 0.14 14.67 -2.72
CA VAL A 145 -0.93 15.25 -1.90
C VAL A 145 -1.98 14.19 -1.55
N GLY A 146 -2.43 13.40 -2.52
CA GLY A 146 -3.40 12.33 -2.32
C GLY A 146 -2.90 11.27 -1.33
N ALA A 147 -1.64 10.87 -1.46
CA ALA A 147 -0.99 9.93 -0.55
C ALA A 147 -0.95 10.47 0.89
N LEU A 148 -0.52 11.72 1.08
CA LEU A 148 -0.49 12.36 2.40
C LEU A 148 -1.89 12.50 2.99
N VAL A 149 -2.85 12.96 2.20
CA VAL A 149 -4.24 13.12 2.64
C VAL A 149 -4.82 11.78 3.07
N MET A 150 -4.61 10.70 2.30
CA MET A 150 -5.11 9.37 2.65
C MET A 150 -4.50 8.89 3.97
N MET A 151 -3.18 8.98 4.13
CA MET A 151 -2.51 8.56 5.36
C MET A 151 -2.97 9.37 6.57
N LEU A 152 -3.13 10.70 6.41
CA LEU A 152 -3.63 11.58 7.47
C LEU A 152 -5.09 11.28 7.83
N LEU A 153 -5.94 11.00 6.84
CA LEU A 153 -7.36 10.63 7.08
C LEU A 153 -7.47 9.34 7.88
N VAL A 154 -6.70 8.31 7.52
CA VAL A 154 -6.70 7.03 8.26
C VAL A 154 -6.13 7.22 9.67
N GLU A 155 -5.06 7.99 9.82
CA GLU A 155 -4.47 8.27 11.14
C GLU A 155 -5.42 9.09 12.01
N PHE A 156 -6.09 10.10 11.44
CA PHE A 156 -7.13 10.88 12.12
C PHE A 156 -8.30 9.98 12.54
N PHE A 157 -8.76 9.10 11.65
CA PHE A 157 -9.78 8.13 11.95
C PHE A 157 -9.39 7.25 13.15
N ASN A 158 -8.17 6.69 13.12
CA ASN A 158 -7.66 5.82 14.19
C ASN A 158 -7.57 6.54 15.54
N ARG A 159 -7.21 7.82 15.56
CA ARG A 159 -7.05 8.59 16.82
C ARG A 159 -8.36 9.18 17.35
N LYS A 160 -9.28 9.58 16.49
CA LYS A 160 -10.44 10.40 16.87
C LYS A 160 -11.75 9.62 16.95
N THR A 161 -11.89 8.48 16.27
CA THR A 161 -13.14 7.70 16.29
C THR A 161 -13.10 6.58 17.33
N ILE A 162 -14.28 6.14 17.78
CA ILE A 162 -14.42 5.01 18.72
C ILE A 162 -13.89 3.71 18.07
N TYR A 163 -14.21 3.50 16.80
CA TYR A 163 -13.69 2.33 16.05
C TYR A 163 -12.17 2.38 15.88
N GLY A 164 -11.61 3.53 15.59
CA GLY A 164 -10.16 3.71 15.52
C GLY A 164 -9.48 3.48 16.87
N LYS A 165 -10.08 3.93 17.98
CA LYS A 165 -9.57 3.62 19.32
C LYS A 165 -9.60 2.12 19.62
N ALA A 166 -10.61 1.39 19.13
CA ALA A 166 -10.65 -0.08 19.24
C ALA A 166 -9.52 -0.73 18.42
N VAL A 167 -9.19 -0.20 17.22
CA VAL A 167 -8.02 -0.62 16.43
C VAL A 167 -6.73 -0.42 17.22
N VAL A 168 -6.52 0.77 17.79
CA VAL A 168 -5.32 1.08 18.59
C VAL A 168 -5.24 0.22 19.86
N ALA A 169 -6.35 -0.01 20.55
CA ALA A 169 -6.40 -0.86 21.74
C ALA A 169 -6.03 -2.31 21.39
N THR A 170 -6.61 -2.86 20.32
CA THR A 170 -6.30 -4.22 19.83
C THR A 170 -4.84 -4.36 19.37
N ALA A 171 -4.29 -3.29 18.79
CA ALA A 171 -2.89 -3.26 18.36
C ALA A 171 -1.90 -3.24 19.55
N ASN A 172 -2.29 -2.65 20.68
CA ASN A 172 -1.44 -2.63 21.89
C ASN A 172 -1.48 -3.96 22.64
N ASP A 173 -2.67 -4.51 22.88
CA ASP A 173 -2.86 -5.79 23.54
C ASP A 173 -4.22 -6.39 23.14
N ARG A 174 -4.18 -7.43 22.31
CA ARG A 174 -5.36 -8.08 21.76
C ARG A 174 -6.20 -8.79 22.82
N ASP A 175 -5.54 -9.44 23.79
CA ASP A 175 -6.22 -10.21 24.82
C ASP A 175 -6.88 -9.28 25.82
N ALA A 176 -6.17 -8.24 26.27
CA ALA A 176 -6.72 -7.21 27.14
C ALA A 176 -7.90 -6.48 26.47
N ALA A 177 -7.80 -6.14 25.18
CA ALA A 177 -8.91 -5.52 24.43
C ALA A 177 -10.14 -6.44 24.39
N GLY A 178 -9.95 -7.74 24.20
CA GLY A 178 -11.02 -8.73 24.23
C GLY A 178 -11.70 -8.82 25.61
N LEU A 179 -10.95 -8.80 26.70
CA LEU A 179 -11.47 -8.78 28.07
C LEU A 179 -12.29 -7.52 28.38
N MET A 180 -11.95 -6.39 27.74
CA MET A 180 -12.68 -5.12 27.84
C MET A 180 -13.94 -5.08 26.95
N GLY A 181 -14.31 -6.18 26.29
CA GLY A 181 -15.51 -6.30 25.47
C GLY A 181 -15.34 -5.86 24.01
N ILE A 182 -14.12 -5.58 23.54
CA ILE A 182 -13.87 -5.28 22.14
C ILE A 182 -13.89 -6.55 21.31
N ASN A 183 -14.70 -6.58 20.25
CA ASN A 183 -14.70 -7.69 19.30
C ASN A 183 -13.44 -7.60 18.40
N THR A 184 -12.33 -8.19 18.88
CA THR A 184 -11.04 -8.13 18.20
C THR A 184 -11.06 -8.75 16.80
N SER A 185 -11.92 -9.76 16.56
CA SER A 185 -12.08 -10.35 15.23
C SER A 185 -12.65 -9.34 14.22
N MET A 186 -13.68 -8.57 14.63
CA MET A 186 -14.25 -7.51 13.78
C MET A 186 -13.26 -6.37 13.54
N VAL A 187 -12.45 -6.03 14.55
CA VAL A 187 -11.40 -5.00 14.44
C VAL A 187 -10.34 -5.44 13.42
N ILE A 188 -9.94 -6.70 13.41
CA ILE A 188 -8.98 -7.23 12.43
C ILE A 188 -9.56 -7.14 11.02
N THR A 189 -10.82 -7.57 10.80
CA THR A 189 -11.49 -7.43 9.49
C THR A 189 -11.49 -5.98 9.02
N PHE A 190 -11.82 -5.07 9.91
CA PHE A 190 -11.84 -3.64 9.61
C PHE A 190 -10.44 -3.10 9.26
N SER A 191 -9.40 -3.58 9.94
CA SER A 191 -8.00 -3.21 9.62
C SER A 191 -7.57 -3.72 8.24
N TYR A 192 -8.00 -4.93 7.85
CA TYR A 192 -7.79 -5.46 6.51
C TYR A 192 -8.58 -4.68 5.45
N ALA A 193 -9.81 -4.26 5.77
CA ALA A 193 -10.61 -3.39 4.92
C ALA A 193 -9.91 -2.05 4.67
N LEU A 194 -9.45 -1.38 5.74
CA LEU A 194 -8.70 -0.12 5.63
C LEU A 194 -7.37 -0.30 4.87
N SER A 195 -6.66 -1.39 5.11
CA SER A 195 -5.42 -1.71 4.41
C SER A 195 -5.64 -1.81 2.91
N SER A 196 -6.62 -2.59 2.47
CA SER A 196 -6.91 -2.75 1.04
C SER A 196 -7.53 -1.50 0.42
N LEU A 197 -8.25 -0.68 1.20
CA LEU A 197 -8.70 0.64 0.77
C LEU A 197 -7.50 1.53 0.41
N THR A 198 -6.48 1.61 1.29
CA THR A 198 -5.29 2.43 1.01
C THR A 198 -4.54 1.93 -0.22
N ALA A 199 -4.44 0.61 -0.42
CA ALA A 199 -3.81 0.04 -1.61
C ALA A 199 -4.61 0.32 -2.89
N ALA A 200 -5.93 0.13 -2.88
CA ALA A 200 -6.80 0.41 -4.02
C ALA A 200 -6.75 1.89 -4.41
N PHE A 201 -6.75 2.79 -3.43
CA PHE A 201 -6.57 4.22 -3.64
C PHE A 201 -5.20 4.56 -4.25
N ALA A 202 -4.11 3.94 -3.75
CA ALA A 202 -2.78 4.10 -4.34
C ALA A 202 -2.75 3.63 -5.80
N GLY A 203 -3.50 2.57 -6.13
CA GLY A 203 -3.66 2.07 -7.49
C GLY A 203 -4.25 3.11 -8.45
N VAL A 204 -5.30 3.79 -8.02
CA VAL A 204 -5.92 4.88 -8.79
C VAL A 204 -4.98 6.08 -8.95
N LEU A 205 -4.21 6.41 -7.93
CA LEU A 205 -3.25 7.52 -7.99
C LEU A 205 -2.10 7.26 -8.96
N ILE A 206 -1.59 6.03 -9.01
CA ILE A 206 -0.45 5.70 -9.87
C ILE A 206 -0.87 5.36 -11.31
N ALA A 207 -2.10 4.92 -11.52
CA ALA A 207 -2.61 4.44 -12.81
C ALA A 207 -2.38 5.41 -13.98
N PRO A 208 -2.61 6.73 -13.86
CA PRO A 208 -2.34 7.68 -14.94
C PRO A 208 -0.85 7.91 -15.26
N LEU A 209 0.05 7.59 -14.32
CA LEU A 209 1.50 7.72 -14.51
C LEU A 209 2.15 6.46 -15.08
N THR A 210 1.44 5.34 -14.99
CA THR A 210 1.92 4.04 -15.44
C THR A 210 0.84 3.37 -16.29
N LEU A 211 1.20 2.29 -16.95
CA LEU A 211 0.19 1.45 -17.59
C LEU A 211 -0.50 0.57 -16.53
N THR A 212 -1.82 0.46 -16.63
CA THR A 212 -2.64 -0.34 -15.72
C THR A 212 -2.82 -1.75 -16.28
N GLY A 213 -2.51 -2.76 -15.49
CA GLY A 213 -2.65 -4.15 -15.93
C GLY A 213 -2.56 -5.14 -14.78
N ALA A 214 -2.95 -6.38 -15.04
CA ALA A 214 -3.02 -7.44 -14.04
C ALA A 214 -1.66 -7.83 -13.43
N THR A 215 -0.55 -7.39 -14.02
CA THR A 215 0.81 -7.70 -13.53
C THR A 215 1.41 -6.64 -12.64
N MET A 216 0.81 -5.43 -12.58
CA MET A 216 1.40 -4.29 -11.84
C MET A 216 1.43 -4.51 -10.32
N GLY A 217 0.50 -5.29 -9.78
CA GLY A 217 0.33 -5.48 -8.35
C GLY A 217 1.53 -6.13 -7.67
N GLY A 218 2.03 -7.23 -8.23
CA GLY A 218 3.11 -8.00 -7.62
C GLY A 218 4.41 -7.20 -7.43
N ALA A 219 4.83 -6.44 -8.46
CA ALA A 219 6.04 -5.63 -8.41
C ALA A 219 5.92 -4.48 -7.39
N LEU A 220 4.82 -3.74 -7.43
CA LEU A 220 4.58 -2.61 -6.51
C LEU A 220 4.35 -3.08 -5.08
N GLY A 221 3.68 -4.21 -4.89
CA GLY A 221 3.45 -4.83 -3.59
C GLY A 221 4.76 -5.24 -2.90
N LEU A 222 5.70 -5.86 -3.63
CA LEU A 222 7.01 -6.23 -3.08
C LEU A 222 7.84 -5.00 -2.68
N LYS A 223 7.82 -3.93 -3.47
CA LYS A 223 8.51 -2.68 -3.14
C LYS A 223 7.91 -2.02 -1.90
N ALA A 224 6.60 -1.99 -1.81
CA ALA A 224 5.91 -1.47 -0.64
C ALA A 224 6.18 -2.32 0.62
N PHE A 225 6.29 -3.64 0.48
CA PHE A 225 6.71 -4.52 1.56
C PHE A 225 8.14 -4.20 2.02
N ALA A 226 9.06 -3.97 1.09
CA ALA A 226 10.41 -3.52 1.43
C ALA A 226 10.38 -2.18 2.20
N VAL A 227 9.57 -1.22 1.77
CA VAL A 227 9.37 0.06 2.47
C VAL A 227 8.81 -0.14 3.88
N ALA A 228 7.82 -1.02 4.05
CA ALA A 228 7.25 -1.33 5.36
C ALA A 228 8.28 -1.90 6.34
N ILE A 229 9.20 -2.73 5.86
CA ILE A 229 10.30 -3.27 6.67
C ILE A 229 11.38 -2.21 6.92
N ILE A 230 11.80 -1.48 5.89
CA ILE A 230 12.81 -0.42 6.01
C ILE A 230 12.33 0.66 6.98
N GLY A 231 11.10 1.12 6.83
CA GLY A 231 10.50 2.13 7.71
C GLY A 231 10.25 1.63 9.13
N GLY A 232 9.92 0.36 9.25
CA GLY A 232 9.47 -0.32 10.47
C GLY A 232 7.95 -0.36 10.59
N LEU A 233 7.41 -1.57 10.64
CA LEU A 233 5.97 -1.88 10.67
C LEU A 233 5.18 -1.25 11.84
N SER A 234 5.86 -0.68 12.83
CA SER A 234 5.24 -0.01 13.98
C SER A 234 5.20 1.51 13.89
N SER A 235 5.74 2.11 12.81
CA SER A 235 5.89 3.57 12.70
C SER A 235 5.42 4.11 11.35
N GLY A 236 4.29 4.85 11.34
CA GLY A 236 3.79 5.51 10.13
C GLY A 236 4.77 6.54 9.55
N LEU A 237 5.46 7.31 10.40
CA LEU A 237 6.52 8.23 9.97
C LEU A 237 7.70 7.46 9.36
N GLY A 238 8.06 6.31 9.94
CA GLY A 238 9.11 5.45 9.40
C GLY A 238 8.78 4.97 7.99
N ILE A 239 7.53 4.61 7.73
CA ILE A 239 7.04 4.18 6.43
C ILE A 239 7.15 5.31 5.38
N ILE A 240 6.79 6.54 5.75
CA ILE A 240 6.94 7.70 4.86
C ILE A 240 8.42 7.90 4.50
N VAL A 241 9.29 7.93 5.50
CA VAL A 241 10.73 8.10 5.29
C VAL A 241 11.31 6.94 4.46
N GLY A 242 10.93 5.69 4.78
CA GLY A 242 11.35 4.50 4.02
C GLY A 242 10.90 4.57 2.55
N GLY A 243 9.67 5.00 2.30
CA GLY A 243 9.13 5.21 0.96
C GLY A 243 9.90 6.28 0.20
N LEU A 244 10.17 7.44 0.82
CA LEU A 244 10.94 8.52 0.20
C LEU A 244 12.37 8.07 -0.13
N ILE A 245 13.05 7.38 0.79
CA ILE A 245 14.39 6.86 0.54
C ILE A 245 14.37 5.90 -0.65
N LEU A 246 13.46 4.92 -0.65
CA LEU A 246 13.38 3.94 -1.73
C LEU A 246 13.06 4.60 -3.07
N GLY A 247 12.04 5.48 -3.12
CA GLY A 247 11.61 6.13 -4.34
C GLY A 247 12.68 7.03 -4.95
N ILE A 248 13.40 7.80 -4.11
CA ILE A 248 14.52 8.65 -4.57
C ILE A 248 15.67 7.80 -5.09
N VAL A 249 16.07 6.76 -4.37
CA VAL A 249 17.19 5.88 -4.77
C VAL A 249 16.85 5.10 -6.04
N GLU A 250 15.63 4.59 -6.16
CA GLU A 250 15.15 3.91 -7.36
C GLU A 250 15.16 4.85 -8.59
N THR A 251 14.62 6.06 -8.42
CA THR A 251 14.60 7.06 -9.49
C THR A 251 16.01 7.51 -9.87
N ALA A 252 16.89 7.74 -8.90
CA ALA A 252 18.28 8.08 -9.15
C ALA A 252 19.02 6.98 -9.92
N THR A 253 18.77 5.71 -9.56
CA THR A 253 19.37 4.56 -10.27
C THR A 253 18.88 4.48 -11.72
N GLY A 254 17.59 4.72 -11.96
CA GLY A 254 17.02 4.77 -13.29
C GLY A 254 17.66 5.85 -14.17
N PHE A 255 18.00 7.01 -13.57
CA PHE A 255 18.61 8.15 -14.28
C PHE A 255 20.12 7.99 -14.49
N TYR A 256 20.87 7.55 -13.47
CA TYR A 256 22.35 7.54 -13.53
C TYR A 256 22.94 6.22 -14.02
N ILE A 257 22.24 5.10 -13.85
CA ILE A 257 22.75 3.78 -14.20
C ILE A 257 21.95 3.19 -15.37
N SER A 258 20.73 2.73 -15.12
CA SER A 258 19.82 2.21 -16.14
C SER A 258 18.44 1.93 -15.52
N THR A 259 17.39 2.08 -16.32
CA THR A 259 16.03 1.71 -15.93
C THR A 259 15.87 0.22 -15.63
N GLY A 260 16.69 -0.65 -16.24
CA GLY A 260 16.68 -2.09 -15.95
C GLY A 260 17.17 -2.47 -14.55
N TYR A 261 17.97 -1.60 -13.91
CA TYR A 261 18.51 -1.84 -12.56
C TYR A 261 17.79 -1.07 -11.47
N LYS A 262 16.68 -0.37 -11.79
CA LYS A 262 15.98 0.50 -10.83
C LYS A 262 15.49 -0.22 -9.57
N ASP A 263 15.17 -1.52 -9.67
CA ASP A 263 14.64 -2.31 -8.57
C ASP A 263 15.72 -2.86 -7.62
N VAL A 264 16.97 -2.94 -8.10
CA VAL A 264 18.10 -3.53 -7.36
C VAL A 264 18.42 -2.79 -6.05
N PRO A 265 18.50 -1.45 -6.02
CA PRO A 265 18.82 -0.73 -4.78
C PRO A 265 17.80 -0.94 -3.67
N GLY A 266 16.52 -1.10 -4.02
CA GLY A 266 15.48 -1.39 -3.05
C GLY A 266 15.69 -2.71 -2.32
N LEU A 267 16.08 -3.74 -3.05
CA LEU A 267 16.40 -5.05 -2.47
C LEU A 267 17.68 -5.00 -1.64
N ILE A 268 18.70 -4.27 -2.08
CA ILE A 268 19.94 -4.08 -1.32
C ILE A 268 19.65 -3.34 -0.02
N LEU A 269 18.89 -2.25 -0.06
CA LEU A 269 18.49 -1.50 1.14
C LEU A 269 17.69 -2.38 2.12
N LEU A 270 16.76 -3.19 1.61
CA LEU A 270 16.01 -4.14 2.43
C LEU A 270 16.95 -5.11 3.15
N LEU A 271 17.88 -5.73 2.44
CA LEU A 271 18.85 -6.68 3.01
C LEU A 271 19.73 -6.01 4.05
N LEU A 272 20.24 -4.80 3.77
CA LEU A 272 21.05 -4.03 4.71
C LEU A 272 20.29 -3.69 5.99
N VAL A 273 19.04 -3.21 5.87
CA VAL A 273 18.22 -2.89 7.04
C VAL A 273 17.93 -4.15 7.86
N LEU A 274 17.58 -5.26 7.23
CA LEU A 274 17.36 -6.53 7.93
C LEU A 274 18.60 -7.05 8.65
N ALA A 275 19.79 -6.86 8.05
CA ALA A 275 21.06 -7.29 8.65
C ALA A 275 21.47 -6.43 9.85
N TYR A 276 21.29 -5.10 9.80
CA TYR A 276 21.76 -4.18 10.83
C TYR A 276 20.68 -3.81 11.85
N LYS A 277 19.43 -3.67 11.45
CA LYS A 277 18.32 -3.24 12.31
C LYS A 277 16.99 -3.90 11.89
N PRO A 278 16.78 -5.17 12.25
CA PRO A 278 15.63 -5.95 11.80
C PRO A 278 14.26 -5.38 12.24
N SER A 279 14.23 -4.45 13.22
CA SER A 279 13.03 -3.71 13.60
C SER A 279 12.66 -2.57 12.63
N GLY A 280 13.50 -2.29 11.61
CA GLY A 280 13.37 -1.13 10.73
C GLY A 280 13.98 0.15 11.31
N LEU A 281 14.09 1.20 10.49
CA LEU A 281 14.75 2.46 10.88
C LEU A 281 14.08 3.12 12.09
N PHE A 282 12.74 3.09 12.16
CA PHE A 282 11.92 3.71 13.20
C PHE A 282 11.10 2.71 14.01
N GLY A 283 11.32 1.41 13.81
CA GLY A 283 10.62 0.36 14.54
C GLY A 283 11.02 0.34 16.02
N LYS A 284 10.05 0.07 16.88
CA LYS A 284 10.29 -0.18 18.30
C LYS A 284 10.79 -1.62 18.46
N SER A 285 11.91 -1.82 19.16
CA SER A 285 12.33 -3.15 19.56
C SER A 285 11.27 -3.77 20.45
N ALA A 286 10.85 -5.02 20.17
CA ALA A 286 9.96 -5.75 21.05
C ALA A 286 10.63 -5.87 22.43
N ILE A 287 10.04 -5.26 23.44
CA ILE A 287 10.46 -5.48 24.84
C ILE A 287 10.04 -6.91 25.14
N LYS A 288 11.00 -7.84 25.24
CA LYS A 288 10.73 -9.17 25.81
C LYS A 288 10.24 -8.91 27.22
N LYS A 289 8.93 -9.06 27.45
CA LYS A 289 8.41 -9.24 28.81
C LYS A 289 8.96 -10.59 29.30
N VAL A 290 9.88 -10.52 30.25
CA VAL A 290 10.40 -11.67 31.00
C VAL A 290 9.30 -12.16 31.91
#